data_a7727ce96a9dcb4db1f3489da821e48f
#
_entry.id   a7727ce96a9dcb4db1f3489da821e48f
#
_cell.length_a   1.000
_cell.length_b   1.000
_cell.length_c   1.000
_cell.angle_alpha   90.00
_cell.angle_beta   90.00
_cell.angle_gamma   90.00
#
_symmetry.space_group_name_H-M   'P 1'
#
loop_
_entity.id
_entity.type
_entity.pdbx_description
1 polymer ?
#
loop_
_entity_poly.entity_id
_entity_poly.type
_entity_poly.pdbx_seq_one_letter_code
_entity_poly.pdbx_strand_id
1 'polypeptide(L)'
;MARISLDPPPTLSYRIGAWFLRRRFGEVLDSYRAMGHHPQVARAYGQLEQRVPRWQRVDPQLKDLADLAAAVTVGCPWCMDFGYWALHAHGIARQKIEAVPHWRDSQLFAPLERLVLEYAEAITTTPPTVDDELVRRLRMHLDEAQLVELTMIVCLENVRSRFNSAVGLTGQGFKDRCELPQPKGRARR
;
A
#
# COMPACT_ATOMS: atom_id res chain seq x y z
N MET A 1 4.69 0.72 -19.96
CA MET A 1 5.68 -0.37 -20.14
C MET A 1 6.79 -0.17 -19.13
N ALA A 2 7.20 -1.22 -18.39
CA ALA A 2 8.29 -1.10 -17.42
C ALA A 2 9.60 -0.62 -18.11
N ARG A 3 10.36 0.23 -17.41
CA ARG A 3 11.63 0.80 -17.93
C ARG A 3 12.83 -0.10 -17.69
N ILE A 4 12.65 -1.16 -16.91
CA ILE A 4 13.65 -2.21 -16.66
C ILE A 4 12.99 -3.57 -16.92
N SER A 5 13.82 -4.60 -17.17
CA SER A 5 13.32 -5.96 -17.32
C SER A 5 12.61 -6.44 -16.01
N LEU A 6 11.56 -7.20 -16.16
CA LEU A 6 10.90 -7.90 -15.07
C LEU A 6 11.36 -9.37 -14.93
N ASP A 7 12.46 -9.71 -15.59
CA ASP A 7 13.12 -11.03 -15.52
C ASP A 7 14.50 -10.93 -14.89
N PRO A 8 14.58 -10.77 -13.56
CA PRO A 8 15.85 -10.67 -12.85
C PRO A 8 16.60 -12.02 -12.86
N PRO A 9 17.93 -12.00 -12.63
CA PRO A 9 18.73 -13.22 -12.52
C PRO A 9 18.11 -14.18 -11.47
N PRO A 10 17.96 -15.48 -11.80
CA PRO A 10 17.25 -16.45 -10.95
C PRO A 10 18.13 -16.94 -9.78
N THR A 11 18.61 -16.01 -8.94
CA THR A 11 19.36 -16.35 -7.72
C THR A 11 18.52 -17.18 -6.77
N LEU A 12 19.15 -17.99 -5.90
CA LEU A 12 18.43 -18.81 -4.92
C LEU A 12 17.54 -17.96 -4.02
N SER A 13 18.03 -16.81 -3.55
CA SER A 13 17.26 -15.88 -2.72
C SER A 13 16.02 -15.33 -3.45
N TYR A 14 16.18 -14.96 -4.74
CA TYR A 14 15.06 -14.51 -5.56
C TYR A 14 14.01 -15.63 -5.73
N ARG A 15 14.45 -16.85 -6.04
CA ARG A 15 13.53 -18.00 -6.23
C ARG A 15 12.72 -18.31 -4.98
N ILE A 16 13.34 -18.27 -3.79
CA ILE A 16 12.66 -18.48 -2.51
C ILE A 16 11.61 -17.38 -2.29
N GLY A 17 11.97 -16.11 -2.45
CA GLY A 17 11.04 -14.99 -2.30
C GLY A 17 9.89 -15.04 -3.33
N ALA A 18 10.20 -15.36 -4.59
CA ALA A 18 9.20 -15.50 -5.65
C ALA A 18 8.21 -16.65 -5.36
N TRP A 19 8.69 -17.78 -4.83
CA TRP A 19 7.84 -18.88 -4.39
C TRP A 19 6.88 -18.44 -3.28
N PHE A 20 7.38 -17.70 -2.28
CA PHE A 20 6.58 -17.19 -1.18
C PHE A 20 5.50 -16.21 -1.66
N LEU A 21 5.87 -15.28 -2.57
CA LEU A 21 4.93 -14.32 -3.14
C LEU A 21 3.85 -15.00 -3.98
N ARG A 22 4.19 -15.99 -4.81
CA ARG A 22 3.20 -16.79 -5.54
C ARG A 22 2.22 -17.48 -4.61
N ARG A 23 2.71 -18.03 -3.49
CA ARG A 23 1.83 -18.69 -2.53
C ARG A 23 0.89 -17.71 -1.83
N ARG A 24 1.35 -16.48 -1.58
CA ARG A 24 0.58 -15.47 -0.86
C ARG A 24 -0.38 -14.67 -1.76
N PHE A 25 0.07 -14.31 -2.96
CA PHE A 25 -0.64 -13.39 -3.85
C PHE A 25 -1.11 -14.04 -5.16
N GLY A 26 -0.82 -15.32 -5.37
CA GLY A 26 -1.11 -16.04 -6.61
C GLY A 26 -0.06 -15.84 -7.70
N GLU A 27 0.76 -14.82 -7.60
CA GLU A 27 1.83 -14.49 -8.55
C GLU A 27 3.00 -13.76 -7.91
N VAL A 28 4.07 -13.55 -8.69
CA VAL A 28 5.21 -12.74 -8.27
C VAL A 28 4.90 -11.28 -8.58
N LEU A 29 5.00 -10.43 -7.56
CA LEU A 29 4.78 -8.99 -7.71
C LEU A 29 5.82 -8.37 -8.64
N ASP A 30 5.41 -7.53 -9.58
CA ASP A 30 6.31 -6.86 -10.52
C ASP A 30 7.30 -5.93 -9.82
N SER A 31 6.91 -5.32 -8.70
CA SER A 31 7.81 -4.58 -7.82
C SER A 31 8.97 -5.44 -7.28
N TYR A 32 8.66 -6.69 -6.88
CA TYR A 32 9.69 -7.64 -6.45
C TYR A 32 10.56 -8.13 -7.61
N ARG A 33 9.97 -8.35 -8.80
CA ARG A 33 10.72 -8.70 -10.01
C ARG A 33 11.70 -7.60 -10.37
N ALA A 34 11.25 -6.35 -10.35
CA ALA A 34 12.10 -5.19 -10.59
C ALA A 34 13.26 -5.08 -9.58
N MET A 35 12.98 -5.21 -8.28
CA MET A 35 14.00 -5.18 -7.22
C MET A 35 14.96 -6.39 -7.28
N GLY A 36 14.53 -7.50 -7.86
CA GLY A 36 15.30 -8.74 -7.98
C GLY A 36 16.62 -8.60 -8.75
N HIS A 37 16.77 -7.55 -9.57
CA HIS A 37 18.04 -7.21 -10.23
C HIS A 37 19.14 -6.78 -9.25
N HIS A 38 18.78 -6.37 -8.02
CA HIS A 38 19.72 -6.04 -6.96
C HIS A 38 19.40 -6.82 -5.67
N PRO A 39 19.98 -8.01 -5.48
CA PRO A 39 19.60 -8.92 -4.38
C PRO A 39 19.73 -8.33 -2.98
N GLN A 40 20.69 -7.43 -2.75
CA GLN A 40 20.87 -6.78 -1.44
C GLN A 40 19.73 -5.79 -1.17
N VAL A 41 19.30 -4.99 -2.17
CA VAL A 41 18.15 -4.08 -2.05
C VAL A 41 16.87 -4.88 -1.83
N ALA A 42 16.63 -5.93 -2.65
CA ALA A 42 15.45 -6.79 -2.50
C ALA A 42 15.38 -7.44 -1.11
N ARG A 43 16.52 -7.86 -0.56
CA ARG A 43 16.59 -8.45 0.79
C ARG A 43 16.28 -7.43 1.87
N ALA A 44 16.94 -6.27 1.86
CA ALA A 44 16.76 -5.23 2.88
C ALA A 44 15.30 -4.72 2.89
N TYR A 45 14.76 -4.46 1.71
CA TYR A 45 13.38 -4.03 1.53
C TYR A 45 12.39 -5.13 1.99
N GLY A 46 12.60 -6.37 1.56
CA GLY A 46 11.78 -7.51 1.98
C GLY A 46 11.80 -7.76 3.48
N GLN A 47 12.92 -7.55 4.17
CA GLN A 47 13.01 -7.63 5.63
C GLN A 47 12.19 -6.53 6.31
N LEU A 48 12.16 -5.33 5.78
CA LEU A 48 11.32 -4.25 6.27
C LEU A 48 9.85 -4.62 6.10
N GLU A 49 9.43 -5.00 4.89
CA GLU A 49 8.05 -5.39 4.59
C GLU A 49 7.51 -6.54 5.46
N GLN A 50 8.36 -7.50 5.81
CA GLN A 50 7.99 -8.61 6.71
C GLN A 50 7.73 -8.17 8.16
N ARG A 51 8.21 -6.99 8.55
CA ARG A 51 8.02 -6.44 9.89
C ARG A 51 6.79 -5.55 10.00
N VAL A 52 6.38 -4.91 8.91
CA VAL A 52 5.21 -4.00 8.87
C VAL A 52 3.93 -4.64 9.45
N PRO A 53 3.57 -5.89 9.16
CA PRO A 53 2.38 -6.51 9.74
C PRO A 53 2.42 -6.68 11.28
N ARG A 54 3.59 -6.51 11.90
CA ARG A 54 3.75 -6.56 13.37
C ARG A 54 3.53 -5.21 14.05
N TRP A 55 3.44 -4.13 13.29
CA TRP A 55 3.10 -2.82 13.78
C TRP A 55 1.58 -2.76 13.98
N GLN A 56 1.13 -2.72 15.23
CA GLN A 56 -0.28 -2.92 15.59
C GLN A 56 -0.79 -1.86 16.57
N ARG A 57 -0.19 -0.67 16.57
CA ARG A 57 -0.65 0.43 17.41
C ARG A 57 -1.80 1.20 16.78
N VAL A 58 -1.80 1.32 15.46
CA VAL A 58 -2.85 1.98 14.68
C VAL A 58 -3.83 0.93 14.16
N ASP A 59 -5.10 1.29 14.14
CA ASP A 59 -6.14 0.48 13.52
C ASP A 59 -5.76 0.10 12.08
N PRO A 60 -5.86 -1.18 11.69
CA PRO A 60 -5.47 -1.62 10.34
C PRO A 60 -6.17 -0.88 9.23
N GLN A 61 -7.47 -0.52 9.38
CA GLN A 61 -8.20 0.19 8.33
C GLN A 61 -7.70 1.61 8.15
N LEU A 62 -7.28 2.30 9.22
CA LEU A 62 -6.67 3.62 9.13
C LEU A 62 -5.34 3.57 8.37
N LYS A 63 -4.53 2.52 8.61
CA LYS A 63 -3.27 2.31 7.87
C LYS A 63 -3.52 2.04 6.39
N ASP A 64 -4.48 1.17 6.08
CA ASP A 64 -4.85 0.85 4.72
C ASP A 64 -5.33 2.09 3.95
N LEU A 65 -6.17 2.93 4.58
CA LEU A 65 -6.62 4.19 3.99
C LEU A 65 -5.46 5.16 3.75
N ALA A 66 -4.54 5.30 4.71
CA ALA A 66 -3.37 6.16 4.58
C ALA A 66 -2.43 5.69 3.46
N ASP A 67 -2.21 4.37 3.36
CA ASP A 67 -1.39 3.73 2.33
C ASP A 67 -1.97 4.04 0.93
N LEU A 68 -3.29 3.79 0.74
CA LEU A 68 -3.95 4.07 -0.54
C LEU A 68 -3.96 5.57 -0.87
N ALA A 69 -4.18 6.46 0.11
CA ALA A 69 -4.16 7.90 -0.12
C ALA A 69 -2.78 8.38 -0.59
N ALA A 70 -1.70 7.86 0.00
CA ALA A 70 -0.34 8.14 -0.45
C ALA A 70 -0.09 7.62 -1.87
N ALA A 71 -0.53 6.41 -2.20
CA ALA A 71 -0.43 5.84 -3.54
C ALA A 71 -1.15 6.69 -4.60
N VAL A 72 -2.36 7.17 -4.27
CA VAL A 72 -3.16 8.08 -5.10
C VAL A 72 -2.46 9.41 -5.28
N THR A 73 -1.93 10.01 -4.21
CA THR A 73 -1.25 11.31 -4.25
C THR A 73 0.02 11.26 -5.09
N VAL A 74 0.80 10.18 -5.02
CA VAL A 74 1.95 9.96 -5.93
C VAL A 74 1.49 9.68 -7.36
N GLY A 75 0.30 9.14 -7.56
CA GLY A 75 -0.20 8.68 -8.86
C GLY A 75 0.46 7.39 -9.33
N CYS A 76 0.73 6.44 -8.42
CA CYS A 76 1.33 5.15 -8.75
C CYS A 76 0.28 4.14 -9.23
N PRO A 77 0.20 3.82 -10.54
CA PRO A 77 -0.84 2.92 -11.03
C PRO A 77 -0.77 1.51 -10.43
N TRP A 78 0.45 0.99 -10.24
CA TRP A 78 0.66 -0.32 -9.64
C TRP A 78 0.19 -0.36 -8.18
N CYS A 79 0.53 0.69 -7.41
CA CYS A 79 0.18 0.75 -5.98
C CYS A 79 -1.33 0.95 -5.78
N MET A 80 -1.98 1.72 -6.65
CA MET A 80 -3.45 1.88 -6.63
C MET A 80 -4.17 0.57 -6.98
N ASP A 81 -3.69 -0.19 -7.97
CA ASP A 81 -4.23 -1.49 -8.35
C ASP A 81 -4.11 -2.51 -7.20
N PHE A 82 -2.90 -2.65 -6.64
CA PHE A 82 -2.64 -3.53 -5.51
C PHE A 82 -3.36 -3.08 -4.23
N GLY A 83 -3.33 -1.79 -3.92
CA GLY A 83 -3.99 -1.20 -2.76
C GLY A 83 -5.50 -1.41 -2.78
N TYR A 84 -6.14 -1.22 -3.93
CA TYR A 84 -7.57 -1.50 -4.09
C TYR A 84 -7.89 -2.95 -3.67
N TRP A 85 -7.13 -3.90 -4.20
CA TRP A 85 -7.30 -5.32 -3.89
C TRP A 85 -7.05 -5.61 -2.40
N ALA A 86 -5.99 -5.04 -1.82
CA ALA A 86 -5.64 -5.26 -0.42
C ALA A 86 -6.72 -4.74 0.53
N LEU A 87 -7.20 -3.51 0.32
CA LEU A 87 -8.27 -2.92 1.13
C LEU A 87 -9.57 -3.72 1.03
N HIS A 88 -9.91 -4.17 -0.18
CA HIS A 88 -11.09 -5.02 -0.39
C HIS A 88 -10.94 -6.36 0.35
N ALA A 89 -9.75 -6.98 0.31
CA ALA A 89 -9.45 -8.22 1.02
C ALA A 89 -9.52 -8.04 2.56
N HIS A 90 -9.24 -6.85 3.07
CA HIS A 90 -9.37 -6.48 4.49
C HIS A 90 -10.81 -6.09 4.88
N GLY A 91 -11.77 -6.15 3.95
CA GLY A 91 -13.19 -5.94 4.21
C GLY A 91 -13.64 -4.48 4.15
N ILE A 92 -12.83 -3.57 3.61
CA ILE A 92 -13.25 -2.19 3.36
C ILE A 92 -14.22 -2.17 2.18
N ALA A 93 -15.36 -1.49 2.37
CA ALA A 93 -16.39 -1.43 1.35
C ALA A 93 -15.86 -0.81 0.04
N ARG A 94 -16.20 -1.42 -1.10
CA ARG A 94 -15.78 -0.97 -2.43
C ARG A 94 -16.01 0.53 -2.66
N GLN A 95 -17.22 1.02 -2.33
CA GLN A 95 -17.58 2.43 -2.47
C GLN A 95 -16.63 3.36 -1.71
N LYS A 96 -16.17 2.93 -0.52
CA LYS A 96 -15.23 3.69 0.31
C LYS A 96 -13.82 3.71 -0.31
N ILE A 97 -13.36 2.56 -0.84
CA ILE A 97 -12.07 2.47 -1.54
C ILE A 97 -12.07 3.38 -2.77
N GLU A 98 -13.14 3.33 -3.59
CA GLU A 98 -13.30 4.14 -4.79
C GLU A 98 -13.43 5.64 -4.49
N ALA A 99 -13.84 6.02 -3.28
CA ALA A 99 -13.95 7.40 -2.86
C ALA A 99 -12.62 8.01 -2.38
N VAL A 100 -11.57 7.22 -2.11
CA VAL A 100 -10.28 7.74 -1.60
C VAL A 100 -9.68 8.83 -2.51
N PRO A 101 -9.69 8.74 -3.84
CA PRO A 101 -9.14 9.81 -4.70
C PRO A 101 -9.84 11.16 -4.59
N HIS A 102 -11.07 11.18 -4.09
CA HIS A 102 -11.90 12.39 -3.91
C HIS A 102 -12.58 12.41 -2.54
N TRP A 103 -11.86 11.96 -1.55
CA TRP A 103 -12.34 11.78 -0.18
C TRP A 103 -12.94 13.05 0.44
N ARG A 104 -12.48 14.24 0.04
CA ARG A 104 -12.97 15.52 0.57
C ARG A 104 -14.45 15.74 0.28
N ASP A 105 -14.92 15.30 -0.87
CA ASP A 105 -16.31 15.46 -1.33
C ASP A 105 -17.21 14.29 -0.91
N SER A 106 -16.62 13.24 -0.31
CA SER A 106 -17.34 12.03 0.10
C SER A 106 -17.80 12.10 1.56
N GLN A 107 -18.98 11.58 1.84
CA GLN A 107 -19.52 11.43 3.20
C GLN A 107 -19.22 10.05 3.82
N LEU A 108 -18.45 9.20 3.14
CA LEU A 108 -18.17 7.82 3.55
C LEU A 108 -17.09 7.71 4.63
N PHE A 109 -16.36 8.78 4.91
CA PHE A 109 -15.23 8.78 5.83
C PHE A 109 -15.60 9.41 7.17
N ALA A 110 -15.31 8.68 8.26
CA ALA A 110 -15.43 9.19 9.63
C ALA A 110 -14.44 10.35 9.88
N PRO A 111 -14.65 11.20 10.89
CA PRO A 111 -13.77 12.34 11.17
C PRO A 111 -12.29 11.97 11.29
N LEU A 112 -11.96 10.89 12.01
CA LEU A 112 -10.58 10.43 12.15
C LEU A 112 -9.99 9.91 10.82
N GLU A 113 -10.77 9.20 10.03
CA GLU A 113 -10.33 8.73 8.70
C GLU A 113 -10.01 9.91 7.77
N ARG A 114 -10.81 10.97 7.81
CA ARG A 114 -10.55 12.20 7.05
C ARG A 114 -9.23 12.86 7.46
N LEU A 115 -8.94 12.91 8.77
CA LEU A 115 -7.65 13.42 9.27
C LEU A 115 -6.47 12.56 8.81
N VAL A 116 -6.64 11.23 8.80
CA VAL A 116 -5.62 10.30 8.33
C VAL A 116 -5.36 10.46 6.83
N LEU A 117 -6.41 10.63 6.02
CA LEU A 117 -6.29 10.88 4.58
C LEU A 117 -5.60 12.23 4.30
N GLU A 118 -5.99 13.30 5.02
CA GLU A 118 -5.36 14.63 4.95
C GLU A 118 -3.86 14.54 5.29
N TYR A 119 -3.52 13.81 6.36
CA TYR A 119 -2.15 13.63 6.80
C TYR A 119 -1.31 12.83 5.78
N ALA A 120 -1.87 11.78 5.22
CA ALA A 120 -1.19 10.98 4.20
C ALA A 120 -0.88 11.81 2.95
N GLU A 121 -1.81 12.64 2.49
CA GLU A 121 -1.56 13.57 1.38
C GLU A 121 -0.49 14.61 1.75
N ALA A 122 -0.58 15.21 2.95
CA ALA A 122 0.33 16.25 3.39
C ALA A 122 1.79 15.76 3.49
N ILE A 123 2.00 14.51 3.97
CA ILE A 123 3.33 13.87 3.96
C ILE A 123 3.81 13.62 2.53
N THR A 124 2.90 13.23 1.63
CA THR A 124 3.24 12.72 0.30
C THR A 124 3.50 13.82 -0.72
N THR A 125 2.92 15.00 -0.55
CA THR A 125 3.21 16.16 -1.40
C THR A 125 4.68 16.58 -1.35
N THR A 126 5.16 17.24 -2.39
CA THR A 126 6.56 17.68 -2.44
C THR A 126 6.62 19.19 -2.74
N PRO A 127 7.12 20.02 -1.81
CA PRO A 127 7.55 19.66 -0.45
C PRO A 127 6.37 19.20 0.44
N PRO A 128 6.62 18.43 1.51
CA PRO A 128 5.57 18.05 2.46
C PRO A 128 4.89 19.29 3.07
N THR A 129 3.56 19.20 3.26
CA THR A 129 2.74 20.32 3.75
C THR A 129 2.13 20.04 5.12
N VAL A 130 2.72 19.13 5.89
CA VAL A 130 2.32 18.85 7.27
C VAL A 130 2.57 20.07 8.14
N ASP A 131 1.53 20.58 8.79
CA ASP A 131 1.62 21.68 9.73
C ASP A 131 1.31 21.25 11.17
N ASP A 132 1.62 22.12 12.12
CA ASP A 132 1.42 21.85 13.54
C ASP A 132 -0.06 21.67 13.90
N GLU A 133 -0.96 22.34 13.18
CA GLU A 133 -2.40 22.26 13.42
C GLU A 133 -2.95 20.89 13.04
N LEU A 134 -2.54 20.34 11.91
CA LEU A 134 -2.92 18.99 11.48
C LEU A 134 -2.42 17.95 12.47
N VAL A 135 -1.16 18.07 12.91
CA VAL A 135 -0.57 17.18 13.93
C VAL A 135 -1.32 17.31 15.26
N ARG A 136 -1.66 18.53 15.68
CA ARG A 136 -2.44 18.75 16.90
C ARG A 136 -3.82 18.09 16.84
N ARG A 137 -4.51 18.17 15.73
CA ARG A 137 -5.82 17.50 15.52
C ARG A 137 -5.68 15.98 15.57
N LEU A 138 -4.65 15.40 14.95
CA LEU A 138 -4.38 13.96 15.01
C LEU A 138 -4.09 13.51 16.45
N ARG A 139 -3.30 14.28 17.21
CA ARG A 139 -2.95 13.96 18.60
C ARG A 139 -4.13 14.02 19.58
N MET A 140 -5.27 14.53 19.19
CA MET A 140 -6.51 14.38 19.97
C MET A 140 -7.08 12.95 19.90
N HIS A 141 -6.64 12.15 18.94
CA HIS A 141 -7.13 10.79 18.68
C HIS A 141 -6.03 9.72 18.73
N LEU A 142 -4.79 10.09 18.48
CA LEU A 142 -3.65 9.18 18.39
C LEU A 142 -2.57 9.58 19.40
N ASP A 143 -2.03 8.59 20.10
CA ASP A 143 -0.82 8.78 20.90
C ASP A 143 0.45 8.91 20.03
N GLU A 144 1.59 9.20 20.65
CA GLU A 144 2.85 9.39 19.91
C GLU A 144 3.32 8.13 19.19
N ALA A 145 3.11 6.95 19.77
CA ALA A 145 3.48 5.69 19.14
C ALA A 145 2.61 5.38 17.92
N GLN A 146 1.32 5.69 18.00
CA GLN A 146 0.37 5.57 16.89
C GLN A 146 0.72 6.56 15.78
N LEU A 147 1.03 7.80 16.12
CA LEU A 147 1.42 8.81 15.12
C LEU A 147 2.71 8.41 14.41
N VAL A 148 3.71 7.89 15.13
CA VAL A 148 4.96 7.37 14.53
C VAL A 148 4.67 6.21 13.58
N GLU A 149 3.81 5.25 13.99
CA GLU A 149 3.44 4.12 13.15
C GLU A 149 2.74 4.58 11.88
N LEU A 150 1.72 5.45 11.99
CA LEU A 150 0.99 5.99 10.86
C LEU A 150 1.92 6.74 9.90
N THR A 151 2.81 7.58 10.43
CA THR A 151 3.80 8.31 9.64
C THR A 151 4.69 7.35 8.85
N MET A 152 5.18 6.29 9.51
CA MET A 152 6.04 5.29 8.86
C MET A 152 5.31 4.51 7.76
N ILE A 153 4.03 4.20 7.93
CA ILE A 153 3.21 3.56 6.88
C ILE A 153 3.16 4.46 5.64
N VAL A 154 2.84 5.75 5.79
CA VAL A 154 2.80 6.70 4.69
C VAL A 154 4.17 6.88 4.02
N CYS A 155 5.24 7.01 4.81
CA CYS A 155 6.60 7.10 4.28
C CYS A 155 7.00 5.84 3.50
N LEU A 156 6.61 4.67 3.98
CA LEU A 156 6.90 3.41 3.31
C LEU A 156 6.14 3.32 1.98
N GLU A 157 4.88 3.75 1.93
CA GLU A 157 4.14 3.81 0.67
C GLU A 157 4.76 4.83 -0.30
N ASN A 158 5.29 5.94 0.17
CA ASN A 158 6.07 6.86 -0.67
C ASN A 158 7.30 6.18 -1.27
N VAL A 159 8.01 5.31 -0.51
CA VAL A 159 9.12 4.50 -1.05
C VAL A 159 8.61 3.56 -2.13
N ARG A 160 7.52 2.83 -1.90
CA ARG A 160 6.91 1.90 -2.85
C ARG A 160 6.47 2.61 -4.12
N SER A 161 5.65 3.64 -3.97
CA SER A 161 5.03 4.36 -5.07
C SER A 161 6.08 5.07 -5.95
N ARG A 162 7.07 5.73 -5.35
CA ARG A 162 8.12 6.42 -6.10
C ARG A 162 9.06 5.44 -6.80
N PHE A 163 9.41 4.32 -6.15
CA PHE A 163 10.18 3.26 -6.81
C PHE A 163 9.41 2.70 -8.02
N ASN A 164 8.17 2.26 -7.82
CA ASN A 164 7.35 1.66 -8.87
C ASN A 164 7.14 2.63 -10.05
N SER A 165 6.85 3.90 -9.75
CA SER A 165 6.70 4.94 -10.77
C SER A 165 8.01 5.21 -11.52
N ALA A 166 9.16 5.25 -10.82
CA ALA A 166 10.47 5.49 -11.44
C ALA A 166 10.85 4.37 -12.41
N VAL A 167 10.56 3.10 -12.08
CA VAL A 167 10.83 1.97 -12.95
C VAL A 167 9.68 1.68 -13.93
N GLY A 168 8.62 2.48 -13.92
CA GLY A 168 7.53 2.47 -14.90
C GLY A 168 6.59 1.27 -14.76
N LEU A 169 6.31 0.82 -13.52
CA LEU A 169 5.33 -0.23 -13.29
C LEU A 169 3.91 0.31 -13.47
N THR A 170 3.08 -0.47 -14.14
CA THR A 170 1.64 -0.24 -14.29
C THR A 170 0.86 -1.27 -13.48
N GLY A 171 -0.49 -1.21 -13.48
CA GLY A 171 -1.31 -2.20 -12.80
C GLY A 171 -1.01 -3.63 -13.25
N GLN A 172 -1.13 -4.58 -12.33
CA GLN A 172 -0.92 -6.03 -12.54
C GLN A 172 -2.25 -6.82 -12.51
N GLY A 173 -3.39 -6.10 -12.58
CA GLY A 173 -4.74 -6.69 -12.62
C GLY A 173 -5.23 -7.19 -11.26
N PHE A 174 -4.71 -6.66 -10.16
CA PHE A 174 -5.18 -7.02 -8.82
C PHE A 174 -6.60 -6.56 -8.56
N LYS A 175 -6.94 -5.34 -8.98
CA LYS A 175 -8.30 -4.78 -8.85
C LYS A 175 -9.32 -5.65 -9.54
N ASP A 176 -9.03 -6.15 -10.74
CA ASP A 176 -9.95 -6.97 -11.55
C ASP A 176 -10.34 -8.27 -10.84
N ARG A 177 -9.50 -8.78 -9.95
CA ARG A 177 -9.78 -9.99 -9.15
C ARG A 177 -10.88 -9.77 -8.11
N CYS A 178 -11.12 -8.52 -7.69
CA CYS A 178 -12.22 -8.17 -6.80
C CYS A 178 -13.56 -8.13 -7.53
N GLU A 179 -13.55 -7.97 -8.86
CA GLU A 179 -14.74 -7.84 -9.69
C GLU A 179 -15.26 -9.20 -10.19
N LEU A 180 -14.43 -10.24 -10.13
CA LEU A 180 -14.85 -11.60 -10.48
C LEU A 180 -15.69 -12.20 -9.34
N PRO A 181 -16.84 -12.85 -9.65
CA PRO A 181 -17.60 -13.60 -8.66
C PRO A 181 -16.70 -14.64 -8.00
N GLN A 182 -16.52 -14.56 -6.69
CA GLN A 182 -15.81 -15.60 -5.93
C GLN A 182 -16.52 -16.95 -6.21
N PRO A 183 -15.81 -18.00 -6.65
CA PRO A 183 -16.41 -19.32 -6.74
C PRO A 183 -16.91 -19.68 -5.34
N LYS A 184 -18.23 -19.93 -5.22
CA LYS A 184 -18.87 -20.32 -3.95
C LYS A 184 -18.06 -21.45 -3.33
N GLY A 185 -17.44 -21.19 -2.18
CA GLY A 185 -16.56 -22.11 -1.51
C GLY A 185 -17.23 -23.48 -1.37
N ARG A 186 -16.51 -24.54 -1.77
CA ARG A 186 -16.87 -25.90 -1.40
C ARG A 186 -16.97 -25.94 0.12
N ALA A 187 -18.18 -26.09 0.63
CA ALA A 187 -18.42 -26.42 2.03
C ALA A 187 -17.53 -27.65 2.37
N ARG A 188 -16.63 -27.50 3.31
CA ARG A 188 -15.88 -28.64 3.86
C ARG A 188 -16.91 -29.52 4.60
N ARG A 189 -17.17 -30.70 4.03
CA ARG A 189 -17.81 -31.82 4.76
C ARG A 189 -16.77 -32.44 5.69
#